data_2cc0fcb25522f206c26e6319cdc1f0a5
#
_entry.id   2cc0fcb25522f206c26e6319cdc1f0a5
#
_cell.length_a   1.000
_cell.length_b   1.000
_cell.length_c   1.000
_cell.angle_alpha   90.00
_cell.angle_beta   90.00
_cell.angle_gamma   90.00
#
_symmetry.space_group_name_H-M   'P 1'
#
loop_
_entity.id
_entity.type
_entity.pdbx_description
1 polymer ?
#
loop_
_entity_poly.entity_id
_entity_poly.type
_entity_poly.pdbx_seq_one_letter_code
_entity_poly.pdbx_strand_id
1 'polypeptide(L)'
;MKTNEPFITDAVVRRDVYRVFRLTPAQADQVNVLTADDVVSRQSVTVRDAKSLGLKGDGRYVVVEGSEAAVARATELLKGIPPLKGTEADDVYRRFRSQDEQAASGMGLIFGP
;
A
#
# COMPACT_ATOMS: atom_id res chain seq x y z
N MET A 1 35.02 -3.39 5.98
CA MET A 1 34.51 -3.36 5.98
C MET A 1 33.92 -3.17 5.91
N LYS A 2 33.93 -3.26 5.75
CA LYS A 2 33.21 -3.19 5.63
C LYS A 2 32.40 -3.35 5.79
N THR A 3 32.29 -3.56 5.79
CA THR A 3 31.34 -3.76 5.93
C THR A 3 30.52 -3.79 6.31
N ASN A 4 30.77 -3.96 6.57
CA ASN A 4 29.84 -4.10 6.91
C ASN A 4 28.99 -3.76 7.19
N GLU A 5 29.11 -3.79 7.04
CA GLU A 5 28.28 -3.46 7.13
C GLU A 5 27.42 -3.17 7.10
N PRO A 6 27.37 -3.13 7.19
CA PRO A 6 26.37 -2.75 7.13
C PRO A 6 25.37 -3.28 6.48
N PHE A 7 25.22 -4.04 6.06
CA PHE A 7 24.38 -4.60 5.52
C PHE A 7 23.24 -5.05 6.04
N ILE A 8 23.24 -5.53 6.50
CA ILE A 8 22.36 -5.99 7.32
C ILE A 8 21.40 -5.05 7.74
N THR A 9 21.89 -4.10 8.28
CA THR A 9 21.16 -3.00 8.68
C THR A 9 20.36 -2.50 7.57
N ASP A 10 20.91 -2.66 6.43
CA ASP A 10 20.28 -2.24 5.28
C ASP A 10 19.01 -2.89 5.06
N ALA A 11 18.94 -4.14 5.22
CA ALA A 11 17.75 -4.86 4.99
C ALA A 11 16.62 -4.31 5.81
N VAL A 12 16.91 -3.93 6.97
CA VAL A 12 15.91 -3.41 7.82
C VAL A 12 15.49 -2.05 7.43
N VAL A 13 16.44 -1.26 7.15
CA VAL A 13 16.20 0.09 6.86
C VAL A 13 15.37 0.35 5.69
N ARG A 14 15.62 -0.30 4.62
CA ARG A 14 14.99 0.03 3.49
C ARG A 14 13.98 -0.80 3.12
N ARG A 15 13.56 -1.52 4.00
CA ARG A 15 12.70 -2.46 3.70
C ARG A 15 11.53 -2.00 2.98
N ASP A 16 10.94 -0.98 3.36
CA ASP A 16 9.63 -0.75 2.86
C ASP A 16 9.49 0.52 2.10
N VAL A 17 9.03 0.38 0.88
CA VAL A 17 8.57 1.49 0.10
C VAL A 17 7.11 1.21 -0.19
N TYR A 18 6.38 2.19 -0.67
CA TYR A 18 4.99 1.97 -1.01
C TYR A 18 4.65 2.65 -2.34
N ARG A 19 3.57 2.16 -2.95
CA ARG A 19 2.98 2.80 -4.12
C ARG A 19 1.48 2.76 -3.94
N VAL A 20 0.83 3.80 -4.40
CA VAL A 20 -0.60 3.93 -4.29
C VAL A 20 -1.17 3.96 -5.70
N PHE A 21 -2.21 3.17 -5.92
CA PHE A 21 -2.85 3.13 -7.23
C PHE A 21 -4.32 3.45 -7.05
N ARG A 22 -4.89 4.13 -8.05
CA ARG A 22 -6.31 4.40 -8.05
C ARG A 22 -6.94 3.58 -9.16
N LEU A 23 -7.94 2.79 -8.79
CA LEU A 23 -8.64 1.95 -9.75
C LEU A 23 -10.06 2.48 -9.94
N THR A 24 -10.46 2.68 -11.19
CA THR A 24 -11.85 3.02 -11.45
C THR A 24 -12.69 1.76 -11.22
N PRO A 25 -14.01 1.88 -11.14
CA PRO A 25 -14.84 0.68 -10.99
C PRO A 25 -14.60 -0.34 -12.10
N ALA A 26 -14.33 0.12 -13.31
CA ALA A 26 -14.05 -0.78 -14.43
C ALA A 26 -12.72 -1.50 -14.26
N GLN A 27 -11.83 -0.97 -13.45
CA GLN A 27 -10.51 -1.56 -13.23
C GLN A 27 -10.43 -2.34 -11.93
N ALA A 28 -11.54 -2.45 -11.20
CA ALA A 28 -11.51 -3.06 -9.87
C ALA A 28 -10.92 -4.47 -9.87
N ASP A 29 -11.13 -5.22 -10.93
CA ASP A 29 -10.63 -6.58 -11.00
C ASP A 29 -9.11 -6.64 -11.13
N GLN A 30 -8.48 -5.54 -11.45
CA GLN A 30 -7.02 -5.54 -11.59
C GLN A 30 -6.32 -5.87 -10.26
N VAL A 31 -6.99 -5.67 -9.15
CA VAL A 31 -6.38 -6.00 -7.88
C VAL A 31 -6.10 -7.50 -7.80
N ASN A 32 -6.87 -8.31 -8.52
CA ASN A 32 -6.66 -9.75 -8.51
C ASN A 32 -5.32 -10.15 -9.12
N VAL A 33 -4.82 -9.33 -10.04
CA VAL A 33 -3.52 -9.59 -10.64
C VAL A 33 -2.44 -9.48 -9.57
N LEU A 34 -2.60 -8.55 -8.65
CA LEU A 34 -1.63 -8.37 -7.58
C LEU A 34 -1.70 -9.51 -6.57
N THR A 35 -2.90 -9.88 -6.15
CA THR A 35 -3.05 -10.90 -5.12
C THR A 35 -2.74 -12.29 -5.65
N ALA A 36 -2.80 -12.47 -6.96
CA ALA A 36 -2.45 -13.75 -7.58
C ALA A 36 -0.96 -13.88 -7.86
N ASP A 37 -0.23 -12.77 -7.85
CA ASP A 37 1.19 -12.82 -8.14
C ASP A 37 1.96 -13.35 -6.94
N ASP A 38 2.88 -14.28 -7.19
CA ASP A 38 3.61 -14.92 -6.12
C ASP A 38 4.47 -13.97 -5.30
N VAL A 39 5.04 -12.97 -5.94
CA VAL A 39 5.89 -12.02 -5.26
C VAL A 39 5.07 -10.96 -4.53
N VAL A 40 4.13 -10.34 -5.23
CA VAL A 40 3.37 -9.24 -4.68
C VAL A 40 2.40 -9.70 -3.60
N SER A 41 1.85 -10.89 -3.72
CA SER A 41 0.90 -11.39 -2.73
C SER A 41 1.53 -11.57 -1.35
N ARG A 42 2.85 -11.64 -1.28
CA ARG A 42 3.54 -11.77 -0.02
C ARG A 42 3.82 -10.45 0.65
N GLN A 43 3.49 -9.36 -0.02
CA GLN A 43 3.69 -8.03 0.52
C GLN A 43 2.38 -7.54 1.12
N SER A 44 2.39 -6.34 1.62
CA SER A 44 1.17 -5.75 2.15
C SER A 44 0.41 -5.12 0.98
N VAL A 45 -0.76 -5.65 0.69
CA VAL A 45 -1.64 -5.12 -0.35
C VAL A 45 -2.96 -4.79 0.32
N THR A 46 -3.28 -3.52 0.40
CA THR A 46 -4.50 -3.07 1.08
C THR A 46 -5.37 -2.33 0.09
N VAL A 47 -6.65 -2.62 0.11
CA VAL A 47 -7.61 -2.01 -0.80
C VAL A 47 -8.71 -1.32 0.01
N ARG A 48 -9.06 -0.10 -0.36
CA ARG A 48 -10.15 0.62 0.28
C ARG A 48 -10.93 1.40 -0.76
N ASP A 49 -12.22 1.52 -0.54
CA ASP A 49 -13.05 2.35 -1.42
C ASP A 49 -12.71 3.81 -1.18
N ALA A 50 -12.79 4.60 -2.23
CA ALA A 50 -12.53 6.04 -2.11
C ALA A 50 -13.40 6.65 -1.02
N LYS A 51 -14.66 6.28 -0.98
CA LYS A 51 -15.57 6.84 0.02
C LYS A 51 -15.16 6.51 1.45
N SER A 52 -14.66 5.32 1.67
CA SER A 52 -14.24 4.96 3.02
C SER A 52 -13.04 5.76 3.47
N LEU A 53 -12.29 6.31 2.54
CA LEU A 53 -11.13 7.14 2.86
C LEU A 53 -11.50 8.63 2.92
N GLY A 54 -12.76 8.95 2.71
CA GLY A 54 -13.16 10.35 2.68
C GLY A 54 -12.82 11.04 1.38
N LEU A 55 -12.62 10.28 0.34
CA LEU A 55 -12.26 10.82 -0.97
C LEU A 55 -13.44 10.70 -1.91
N LYS A 56 -13.41 11.51 -2.95
CA LYS A 56 -14.50 11.53 -3.92
C LYS A 56 -14.36 10.41 -4.93
N GLY A 57 -15.48 10.04 -5.51
CA GLY A 57 -15.48 9.10 -6.62
C GLY A 57 -15.93 7.71 -6.21
N ASP A 58 -16.11 6.88 -7.23
CA ASP A 58 -16.59 5.52 -7.04
C ASP A 58 -15.48 4.49 -7.06
N GLY A 59 -14.27 4.92 -7.22
CA GLY A 59 -13.15 3.99 -7.38
C GLY A 59 -12.63 3.46 -6.07
N ARG A 60 -11.54 2.76 -6.18
CA ARG A 60 -10.83 2.19 -5.03
C ARG A 60 -9.39 2.61 -5.09
N TYR A 61 -8.77 2.58 -3.94
CA TYR A 61 -7.34 2.84 -3.85
C TYR A 61 -6.67 1.59 -3.34
N VAL A 62 -5.48 1.33 -3.86
CA VAL A 62 -4.69 0.17 -3.46
C VAL A 62 -3.34 0.67 -3.01
N VAL A 63 -2.90 0.24 -1.85
CA VAL A 63 -1.55 0.54 -1.39
C VAL A 63 -0.78 -0.77 -1.38
N VAL A 64 0.34 -0.80 -2.08
CA VAL A 64 1.25 -1.94 -2.05
C VAL A 64 2.49 -1.48 -1.31
N GLU A 65 2.84 -2.17 -0.27
CA GLU A 65 3.97 -1.79 0.55
C GLU A 65 4.86 -2.99 0.78
N GLY A 66 6.15 -2.83 0.62
CA GLY A 66 7.09 -3.91 0.79
C GLY A 66 8.44 -3.56 0.20
N SER A 67 9.16 -4.57 -0.27
CA SER A 67 10.47 -4.33 -0.86
C SER A 67 10.34 -3.56 -2.16
N GLU A 68 11.40 -2.86 -2.51
CA GLU A 68 11.43 -2.12 -3.76
C GLU A 68 11.13 -3.00 -4.95
N ALA A 69 11.72 -4.18 -4.98
CA ALA A 69 11.52 -5.08 -6.11
C ALA A 69 10.08 -5.54 -6.23
N ALA A 70 9.44 -5.82 -5.10
CA ALA A 70 8.06 -6.28 -5.11
C ALA A 70 7.11 -5.15 -5.52
N VAL A 71 7.38 -3.95 -5.05
CA VAL A 71 6.55 -2.81 -5.40
C VAL A 71 6.71 -2.46 -6.88
N ALA A 72 7.93 -2.57 -7.40
CA ALA A 72 8.17 -2.36 -8.83
C ALA A 72 7.41 -3.41 -9.65
N ARG A 73 7.37 -4.64 -9.16
CA ARG A 73 6.62 -5.67 -9.85
C ARG A 73 5.14 -5.35 -9.88
N ALA A 74 4.60 -4.85 -8.78
CA ALA A 74 3.20 -4.47 -8.73
C ALA A 74 2.92 -3.38 -9.76
N THR A 75 3.82 -2.43 -9.90
CA THR A 75 3.66 -1.37 -10.89
C THR A 75 3.64 -1.95 -12.29
N GLU A 76 4.46 -2.95 -12.56
CA GLU A 76 4.46 -3.59 -13.87
C GLU A 76 3.18 -4.36 -14.12
N LEU A 77 2.68 -5.04 -13.12
CA LEU A 77 1.46 -5.82 -13.27
C LEU A 77 0.27 -4.93 -13.55
N LEU A 78 0.29 -3.71 -13.02
CA LEU A 78 -0.78 -2.75 -13.24
C LEU A 78 -0.43 -1.76 -14.34
N LYS A 79 0.12 -2.25 -15.46
CA LYS A 79 0.61 -1.41 -16.49
C LYS A 79 -0.51 -0.55 -16.99
N GLY A 80 -1.35 -0.25 -17.11
CA GLY A 80 -2.31 0.71 -17.58
C GLY A 80 -2.76 1.66 -16.49
N ILE A 81 -2.25 1.47 -15.27
CA ILE A 81 -2.66 2.24 -14.14
C ILE A 81 -1.42 2.81 -13.47
N PRO A 82 -1.05 4.03 -13.79
CA PRO A 82 0.17 4.59 -13.20
C PRO A 82 -0.02 4.83 -11.71
N PRO A 83 1.04 4.71 -10.92
CA PRO A 83 0.92 5.00 -9.49
C PRO A 83 0.72 6.50 -9.27
N LEU A 84 0.05 6.84 -8.19
CA LEU A 84 -0.09 8.23 -7.81
C LEU A 84 1.27 8.76 -7.41
N LYS A 85 1.44 10.06 -7.50
CA LYS A 85 2.73 10.68 -7.21
C LYS A 85 2.59 11.83 -6.25
N GLY A 86 3.71 12.16 -5.62
CA GLY A 86 3.82 13.35 -4.81
C GLY A 86 2.84 13.42 -3.66
N THR A 87 2.26 14.58 -3.47
CA THR A 87 1.39 14.80 -2.33
C THR A 87 0.11 14.00 -2.40
N GLU A 88 -0.35 13.69 -3.59
CA GLU A 88 -1.56 12.89 -3.73
C GLU A 88 -1.32 11.48 -3.18
N ALA A 89 -0.21 10.89 -3.52
CA ALA A 89 0.12 9.56 -3.01
C ALA A 89 0.28 9.60 -1.49
N ASP A 90 0.95 10.61 -0.98
CA ASP A 90 1.16 10.74 0.44
C ASP A 90 -0.15 10.93 1.21
N ASP A 91 -1.05 11.72 0.64
CA ASP A 91 -2.32 11.97 1.29
C ASP A 91 -3.16 10.67 1.38
N VAL A 92 -3.21 9.93 0.30
CA VAL A 92 -3.95 8.68 0.28
C VAL A 92 -3.32 7.68 1.26
N TYR A 93 -2.01 7.58 1.24
CA TYR A 93 -1.31 6.67 2.13
C TYR A 93 -1.59 7.00 3.59
N ARG A 94 -1.59 8.28 3.92
CA ARG A 94 -1.88 8.70 5.28
C ARG A 94 -3.29 8.35 5.70
N ARG A 95 -4.25 8.43 4.77
CA ARG A 95 -5.63 8.07 5.07
C ARG A 95 -5.75 6.57 5.36
N PHE A 96 -5.01 5.75 4.63
CA PHE A 96 -4.95 4.32 4.93
C PHE A 96 -4.40 4.08 6.33
N ARG A 97 -3.30 4.74 6.64
CA ARG A 97 -2.66 4.57 7.94
C ARG A 97 -3.56 5.06 9.08
N SER A 98 -4.26 6.15 8.84
CA SER A 98 -5.16 6.69 9.84
C SER A 98 -6.29 5.72 10.16
N GLN A 99 -6.81 5.04 9.16
CA GLN A 99 -7.86 4.06 9.39
C GLN A 99 -7.34 2.88 10.21
N ASP A 100 -6.15 2.42 9.91
CA ASP A 100 -5.55 1.35 10.67
C ASP A 100 -5.37 1.74 12.13
N GLU A 101 -4.91 2.94 12.35
CA GLU A 101 -4.71 3.44 13.69
C GLU A 101 -6.01 3.62 14.45
N GLN A 102 -7.04 4.08 13.75
CA GLN A 102 -8.34 4.24 14.36
C GLN A 102 -8.95 2.91 14.75
N ALA A 103 -8.76 1.92 13.92
CA ALA A 103 -9.26 0.59 14.22
C ALA A 103 -8.59 0.05 15.48
N ALA A 104 -7.29 0.23 15.57
CA ALA A 104 -6.56 -0.21 16.74
C ALA A 104 -6.98 0.55 17.99
N SER A 105 -7.14 1.85 17.84
CA SER A 105 -7.58 2.67 18.96
C SER A 105 -9.00 2.31 19.40
N GLY A 106 -9.85 2.08 18.43
CA GLY A 106 -11.22 1.69 18.71
C GLY A 106 -11.27 0.40 19.51
N MET A 107 -10.44 -0.53 19.18
CA MET A 107 -10.37 -1.77 19.91
C MET A 107 -9.90 -1.52 21.32
N GLY A 108 -8.91 -0.69 21.46
CA GLY A 108 -8.42 -0.33 22.78
C GLY A 108 -9.48 0.33 23.63
N LEU A 109 -10.26 1.18 23.02
CA LEU A 109 -11.33 1.86 23.75
C LEU A 109 -12.40 0.87 24.18
N ILE A 110 -12.69 -0.09 23.35
CA ILE A 110 -13.68 -1.08 23.69
C ILE A 110 -13.25 -1.88 24.89
N PHE A 111 -12.01 -2.21 24.97
CA PHE A 111 -11.53 -2.99 26.08
C PHE A 111 -11.09 -2.16 27.27
N GLY A 112 -10.77 -0.94 27.03
CA GLY A 112 -10.23 -0.07 28.05
C GLY A 112 -11.18 0.26 29.14
N PRO A 113 -12.33 0.76 28.84
CA PRO A 113 -13.23 1.25 29.89
C PRO A 113 -13.87 0.15 30.70
#